data_91c96fc8f5e2dfe4a9ae6bcefd58b149
#
_entry.id   91c96fc8f5e2dfe4a9ae6bcefd58b149
#
_cell.length_a   1.000
_cell.length_b   1.000
_cell.length_c   1.000
_cell.angle_alpha   90.00
_cell.angle_beta   90.00
_cell.angle_gamma   90.00
#
_symmetry.space_group_name_H-M   'P 1'
#
loop_
_entity.id
_entity.type
_entity.pdbx_description
1 polymer ?
#
loop_
_entity_poly.entity_id
_entity_poly.type
_entity_poly.pdbx_seq_one_letter_code
_entity_poly.pdbx_strand_id
1 'polypeptide(L)'
;MKNSMAEPNHSINYEKYALITGACGLLGKKHAEALLEIGTSIVLTDIDLDLLKKTKRDLELMSYEGKVIYYLMDVSSEDSIIKVSNELIKQNIRIDILINNAAINPKASSLKNNIRTTRLETFSIKRWDLELAVGLTGSFLCSKIFGGLMAEDNKGGIILNIASDLSVIAPD
;
A
#
# COMPACT_ATOMS: atom_id res chain seq x y z
N MET A 1 45.10 26.01 -19.76
CA MET A 1 43.62 25.91 -19.56
C MET A 1 43.38 24.64 -18.80
N LYS A 2 43.11 24.74 -17.49
CA LYS A 2 42.78 23.57 -16.64
C LYS A 2 41.27 23.35 -16.70
N ASN A 3 40.82 22.24 -17.29
CA ASN A 3 39.43 21.78 -17.20
C ASN A 3 39.18 21.37 -15.74
N SER A 4 38.40 22.14 -15.02
CA SER A 4 37.81 21.71 -13.76
C SER A 4 36.71 20.76 -14.08
N MET A 5 36.95 19.45 -13.89
CA MET A 5 35.88 18.49 -13.80
C MET A 5 35.01 18.86 -12.58
N ALA A 6 33.74 19.19 -12.84
CA ALA A 6 32.78 19.38 -11.80
C ALA A 6 32.63 18.03 -11.05
N GLU A 7 32.88 18.03 -9.76
CA GLU A 7 32.64 16.90 -8.90
C GLU A 7 31.15 16.52 -8.95
N PRO A 8 30.82 15.22 -8.91
CA PRO A 8 29.42 14.81 -8.92
C PRO A 8 28.75 15.34 -7.65
N ASN A 9 27.65 16.05 -7.86
CA ASN A 9 26.73 16.51 -6.83
C ASN A 9 26.50 15.38 -5.82
N HIS A 10 26.89 15.57 -4.57
CA HIS A 10 26.47 14.74 -3.47
C HIS A 10 24.95 14.87 -3.38
N SER A 11 24.22 13.96 -4.02
CA SER A 11 22.80 13.76 -3.77
C SER A 11 22.66 13.51 -2.27
N ILE A 12 22.07 14.44 -1.56
CA ILE A 12 21.58 14.24 -0.19
C ILE A 12 20.77 12.94 -0.28
N ASN A 13 21.24 11.89 0.39
CA ASN A 13 20.61 10.56 0.35
C ASN A 13 19.28 10.70 1.11
N TYR A 14 18.23 11.12 0.39
CA TYR A 14 16.89 11.32 0.93
C TYR A 14 16.25 9.96 1.11
N GLU A 15 15.89 9.62 2.36
CA GLU A 15 15.22 8.37 2.68
C GLU A 15 13.82 8.35 2.05
N LYS A 16 13.60 7.44 1.10
CA LYS A 16 12.31 7.26 0.42
C LYS A 16 11.41 6.34 1.22
N TYR A 17 10.13 6.69 1.28
CA TYR A 17 9.10 5.86 1.91
C TYR A 17 8.03 5.42 0.92
N ALA A 18 7.70 4.13 0.97
CA ALA A 18 6.57 3.56 0.26
C ALA A 18 5.47 3.16 1.25
N LEU A 19 4.24 3.62 1.03
CA LEU A 19 3.06 3.19 1.77
C LEU A 19 2.35 2.11 0.97
N ILE A 20 2.05 0.99 1.64
CA ILE A 20 1.40 -0.17 1.03
C ILE A 20 0.10 -0.44 1.78
N THR A 21 -1.03 -0.44 1.08
CA THR A 21 -2.33 -0.80 1.64
C THR A 21 -2.57 -2.30 1.54
N GLY A 22 -3.24 -2.91 2.55
CA GLY A 22 -3.39 -4.37 2.61
C GLY A 22 -2.04 -5.09 2.67
N ALA A 23 -1.07 -4.49 3.36
CA ALA A 23 0.33 -4.91 3.37
C ALA A 23 0.56 -6.29 3.99
N CYS A 24 -0.39 -6.78 4.80
CA CYS A 24 -0.30 -8.11 5.43
C CYS A 24 -0.76 -9.26 4.52
N GLY A 25 -1.35 -8.93 3.36
CA GLY A 25 -1.74 -9.88 2.33
C GLY A 25 -0.56 -10.51 1.60
N LEU A 26 -0.85 -11.51 0.75
CA LEU A 26 0.18 -12.25 0.00
C LEU A 26 1.03 -11.32 -0.87
N LEU A 27 0.41 -10.48 -1.70
CA LEU A 27 1.10 -9.55 -2.58
C LEU A 27 1.69 -8.37 -1.80
N GLY A 28 0.97 -7.84 -0.80
CA GLY A 28 1.43 -6.71 0.00
C GLY A 28 2.80 -6.95 0.65
N LYS A 29 3.02 -8.17 1.20
CA LYS A 29 4.32 -8.57 1.74
C LYS A 29 5.41 -8.61 0.68
N LYS A 30 5.09 -9.11 -0.53
CA LYS A 30 6.07 -9.19 -1.62
C LYS A 30 6.43 -7.82 -2.18
N HIS A 31 5.48 -6.89 -2.22
CA HIS A 31 5.78 -5.50 -2.54
C HIS A 31 6.71 -4.86 -1.49
N ALA A 32 6.46 -5.13 -0.20
CA ALA A 32 7.31 -4.63 0.88
C ALA A 32 8.74 -5.20 0.78
N GLU A 33 8.89 -6.52 0.59
CA GLU A 33 10.20 -7.18 0.39
C GLU A 33 10.97 -6.54 -0.77
N ALA A 34 10.36 -6.45 -1.96
CA ALA A 34 11.01 -5.93 -3.17
C ALA A 34 11.47 -4.47 -3.02
N LEU A 35 10.70 -3.63 -2.31
CA LEU A 35 11.07 -2.24 -2.08
C LEU A 35 12.18 -2.10 -1.02
N LEU A 36 12.16 -2.93 0.01
CA LEU A 36 13.24 -2.98 1.00
C LEU A 36 14.56 -3.43 0.37
N GLU A 37 14.55 -4.37 -0.58
CA GLU A 37 15.74 -4.82 -1.31
C GLU A 37 16.46 -3.69 -2.05
N ILE A 38 15.74 -2.66 -2.47
CA ILE A 38 16.29 -1.47 -3.14
C ILE A 38 16.51 -0.29 -2.18
N GLY A 39 16.46 -0.52 -0.85
CA GLY A 39 16.73 0.49 0.17
C GLY A 39 15.59 1.47 0.43
N THR A 40 14.36 1.18 -0.01
CA THR A 40 13.19 2.01 0.27
C THR A 40 12.60 1.62 1.63
N SER A 41 12.33 2.59 2.51
CA SER A 41 11.64 2.37 3.78
C SER A 41 10.13 2.16 3.56
N ILE A 42 9.51 1.34 4.41
CA ILE A 42 8.12 0.87 4.20
C ILE A 42 7.20 1.32 5.32
N VAL A 43 6.04 1.83 4.93
CA VAL A 43 4.87 2.06 5.77
C VAL A 43 3.84 0.97 5.45
N LEU A 44 3.74 -0.03 6.31
CA LEU A 44 2.73 -1.08 6.20
C LEU A 44 1.40 -0.57 6.72
N THR A 45 0.32 -0.72 5.96
CA THR A 45 -1.03 -0.42 6.45
C THR A 45 -1.98 -1.59 6.17
N ASP A 46 -2.79 -1.93 7.17
CA ASP A 46 -3.77 -3.02 7.13
C ASP A 46 -4.84 -2.79 8.19
N ILE A 47 -5.96 -3.52 8.14
CA ILE A 47 -7.01 -3.51 9.17
C ILE A 47 -6.74 -4.47 10.33
N ASP A 48 -5.72 -5.32 10.23
CA ASP A 48 -5.37 -6.32 11.24
C ASP A 48 -4.05 -5.95 11.94
N LEU A 49 -4.17 -5.46 13.18
CA LEU A 49 -3.03 -4.99 13.96
C LEU A 49 -2.03 -6.11 14.30
N ASP A 50 -2.52 -7.33 14.56
CA ASP A 50 -1.63 -8.44 14.95
C ASP A 50 -0.86 -8.96 13.75
N LEU A 51 -1.49 -8.99 12.57
CA LEU A 51 -0.81 -9.28 11.32
C LEU A 51 0.22 -8.19 10.96
N LEU A 52 -0.08 -6.91 11.20
CA LEU A 52 0.87 -5.82 10.99
C LEU A 52 2.13 -6.00 11.85
N LYS A 53 1.96 -6.26 13.15
CA LYS A 53 3.09 -6.50 14.07
C LYS A 53 3.91 -7.70 13.65
N LYS A 54 3.25 -8.79 13.21
CA LYS A 54 3.92 -9.98 12.72
C LYS A 54 4.69 -9.67 11.43
N THR A 55 4.03 -9.06 10.45
CA THR A 55 4.64 -8.73 9.15
C THR A 55 5.85 -7.82 9.30
N LYS A 56 5.76 -6.80 10.19
CA LYS A 56 6.91 -5.96 10.52
C LYS A 56 8.09 -6.79 11.01
N ARG A 57 7.87 -7.65 12.03
CA ARG A 57 8.94 -8.50 12.58
C ARG A 57 9.55 -9.40 11.52
N ASP A 58 8.71 -10.04 10.68
CA ASP A 58 9.17 -10.93 9.61
C ASP A 58 10.09 -10.19 8.62
N LEU A 59 9.73 -8.95 8.25
CA LEU A 59 10.51 -8.12 7.33
C LEU A 59 11.81 -7.59 7.98
N GLU A 60 11.78 -7.21 9.25
CA GLU A 60 12.97 -6.74 9.99
C GLU A 60 14.03 -7.85 10.13
N LEU A 61 13.63 -9.12 10.21
CA LEU A 61 14.55 -10.26 10.23
C LEU A 61 15.32 -10.47 8.92
N MET A 62 14.86 -9.88 7.81
CA MET A 62 15.55 -9.97 6.52
C MET A 62 16.76 -9.00 6.42
N SER A 63 16.98 -8.17 7.44
CA SER A 63 18.16 -7.29 7.57
C SER A 63 18.38 -6.34 6.40
N TYR A 64 17.33 -5.83 5.76
CA TYR A 64 17.41 -4.76 4.77
C TYR A 64 17.74 -3.42 5.42
N GLU A 65 18.33 -2.49 4.67
CA GLU A 65 18.69 -1.15 5.18
C GLU A 65 17.46 -0.25 5.43
N GLY A 66 16.36 -0.46 4.70
CA GLY A 66 15.13 0.32 4.82
C GLY A 66 14.40 0.07 6.15
N LYS A 67 13.78 1.13 6.68
CA LYS A 67 12.94 1.03 7.90
C LYS A 67 11.59 0.41 7.61
N VAL A 68 11.03 -0.30 8.59
CA VAL A 68 9.67 -0.84 8.51
C VAL A 68 8.84 -0.26 9.66
N ILE A 69 7.84 0.55 9.32
CA ILE A 69 6.85 1.07 10.26
C ILE A 69 5.46 0.59 9.86
N TYR A 70 4.49 0.65 10.77
CA TYR A 70 3.13 0.20 10.47
C TYR A 70 2.07 1.09 11.12
N TYR A 71 0.89 1.15 10.49
CA TYR A 71 -0.30 1.80 11.02
C TYR A 71 -1.54 0.97 10.73
N LEU A 72 -2.42 0.89 11.73
CA LEU A 72 -3.76 0.36 11.53
C LEU A 72 -4.55 1.34 10.66
N MET A 73 -5.03 0.91 9.51
CA MET A 73 -5.74 1.77 8.57
C MET A 73 -6.80 0.98 7.81
N ASP A 74 -8.02 1.47 7.86
CA ASP A 74 -9.13 1.02 7.03
C ASP A 74 -9.24 1.94 5.81
N VAL A 75 -8.93 1.42 4.62
CA VAL A 75 -8.98 2.18 3.36
C VAL A 75 -10.40 2.57 2.94
N SER A 76 -11.44 1.90 3.48
CA SER A 76 -12.83 2.27 3.25
C SER A 76 -13.30 3.47 4.07
N SER A 77 -12.47 3.95 5.01
CA SER A 77 -12.74 5.09 5.89
C SER A 77 -11.78 6.24 5.62
N GLU A 78 -12.31 7.35 5.09
CA GLU A 78 -11.52 8.57 4.85
C GLU A 78 -10.87 9.09 6.14
N ASP A 79 -11.60 9.07 7.27
CA ASP A 79 -11.08 9.50 8.58
C ASP A 79 -9.89 8.64 9.03
N SER A 80 -9.93 7.33 8.77
CA SER A 80 -8.83 6.41 9.08
C SER A 80 -7.58 6.75 8.28
N ILE A 81 -7.72 7.06 6.99
CA ILE A 81 -6.61 7.45 6.11
C ILE A 81 -6.04 8.80 6.54
N ILE A 82 -6.90 9.80 6.80
CA ILE A 82 -6.49 11.13 7.29
C ILE A 82 -5.71 11.02 8.61
N LYS A 83 -6.17 10.17 9.53
CA LYS A 83 -5.45 9.94 10.79
C LYS A 83 -4.03 9.44 10.56
N VAL A 84 -3.85 8.46 9.68
CA VAL A 84 -2.52 7.93 9.34
C VAL A 84 -1.66 8.98 8.66
N SER A 85 -2.22 9.74 7.70
CA SER A 85 -1.49 10.81 7.02
C SER A 85 -1.00 11.88 8.00
N ASN A 86 -1.83 12.28 8.96
CA ASN A 86 -1.46 13.24 10.00
C ASN A 86 -0.33 12.71 10.91
N GLU A 87 -0.34 11.42 11.27
CA GLU A 87 0.73 10.82 12.06
C GLU A 87 2.06 10.78 11.29
N LEU A 88 2.02 10.50 9.99
CA LEU A 88 3.22 10.54 9.13
C LEU A 88 3.78 11.96 9.03
N ILE A 89 2.91 12.97 8.84
CA ILE A 89 3.31 14.39 8.79
C ILE A 89 3.99 14.81 10.11
N LYS A 90 3.41 14.46 11.27
CA LYS A 90 4.01 14.76 12.59
C LYS A 90 5.39 14.15 12.77
N GLN A 91 5.65 13.01 12.15
CA GLN A 91 6.95 12.32 12.20
C GLN A 91 7.91 12.76 11.09
N ASN A 92 7.54 13.77 10.28
CA ASN A 92 8.27 14.22 9.10
C ASN A 92 8.55 13.10 8.09
N ILE A 93 7.63 12.13 7.99
CA ILE A 93 7.71 11.04 7.02
C ILE A 93 6.89 11.43 5.79
N ARG A 94 7.60 11.60 4.68
CA ARG A 94 7.02 11.83 3.37
C ARG A 94 6.81 10.51 2.65
N ILE A 95 5.66 10.34 2.04
CA ILE A 95 5.40 9.18 1.16
C ILE A 95 5.79 9.55 -0.27
N ASP A 96 6.71 8.78 -0.84
CA ASP A 96 7.18 8.91 -2.22
C ASP A 96 6.48 7.94 -3.17
N ILE A 97 6.06 6.79 -2.63
CA ILE A 97 5.41 5.72 -3.38
C ILE A 97 4.16 5.28 -2.62
N LEU A 98 3.02 5.28 -3.28
CA LEU A 98 1.78 4.70 -2.78
C LEU A 98 1.45 3.44 -3.58
N ILE A 99 1.28 2.31 -2.90
CA ILE A 99 0.79 1.07 -3.51
C ILE A 99 -0.61 0.77 -2.98
N ASN A 100 -1.62 1.02 -3.82
CA ASN A 100 -3.00 0.62 -3.57
C ASN A 100 -3.16 -0.87 -3.90
N ASN A 101 -2.99 -1.70 -2.86
CA ASN A 101 -3.03 -3.16 -2.96
C ASN A 101 -4.17 -3.77 -2.13
N ALA A 102 -4.79 -3.00 -1.24
CA ALA A 102 -5.89 -3.50 -0.42
C ALA A 102 -7.07 -3.98 -1.27
N ALA A 103 -7.47 -5.22 -1.06
CA ALA A 103 -8.62 -5.82 -1.73
C ALA A 103 -9.25 -6.89 -0.81
N ILE A 104 -10.53 -7.15 -1.01
CA ILE A 104 -11.23 -8.25 -0.37
C ILE A 104 -11.13 -9.46 -1.28
N ASN A 105 -10.36 -10.46 -0.85
CA ASN A 105 -10.27 -11.73 -1.56
C ASN A 105 -10.86 -12.85 -0.70
N PRO A 106 -11.89 -13.59 -1.18
CA PRO A 106 -12.44 -14.71 -0.45
C PRO A 106 -11.39 -15.79 -0.21
N LYS A 107 -11.16 -16.16 1.05
CA LYS A 107 -10.24 -17.26 1.35
C LYS A 107 -10.82 -18.57 0.79
N ALA A 108 -10.01 -19.36 0.08
CA ALA A 108 -10.41 -20.66 -0.48
C ALA A 108 -11.00 -21.63 0.56
N SER A 109 -10.60 -21.51 1.84
CA SER A 109 -11.15 -22.28 2.95
C SER A 109 -12.60 -21.94 3.27
N SER A 110 -13.07 -20.73 2.99
CA SER A 110 -14.47 -20.32 3.15
C SER A 110 -15.36 -20.76 1.99
N LEU A 111 -14.75 -21.17 0.87
CA LEU A 111 -15.48 -21.61 -0.33
C LEU A 111 -15.99 -23.06 -0.21
N LYS A 112 -15.46 -23.89 0.72
CA LYS A 112 -15.86 -25.30 0.86
C LYS A 112 -17.34 -25.50 1.21
N ASN A 113 -17.99 -24.49 1.81
CA ASN A 113 -19.41 -24.58 2.20
C ASN A 113 -20.35 -23.62 1.44
N ASN A 114 -19.85 -22.77 0.53
CA ASN A 114 -20.68 -21.72 -0.09
C ASN A 114 -20.28 -21.39 -1.53
N ILE A 115 -20.18 -22.38 -2.41
CA ILE A 115 -19.96 -22.19 -3.86
C ILE A 115 -21.02 -21.25 -4.49
N ARG A 116 -22.20 -21.10 -3.85
CA ARG A 116 -23.27 -20.21 -4.34
C ARG A 116 -23.06 -18.73 -4.04
N THR A 117 -22.15 -18.34 -3.14
CA THR A 117 -21.98 -16.93 -2.73
C THR A 117 -21.21 -16.07 -3.73
N THR A 118 -20.59 -16.67 -4.74
CA THR A 118 -19.84 -15.98 -5.80
C THR A 118 -20.60 -15.87 -7.12
N ARG A 119 -21.80 -16.50 -7.21
CA ARG A 119 -22.63 -16.38 -8.41
C ARG A 119 -23.36 -15.05 -8.42
N LEU A 120 -23.52 -14.46 -9.59
CA LEU A 120 -24.14 -13.15 -9.78
C LEU A 120 -25.53 -13.07 -9.14
N GLU A 121 -26.36 -14.10 -9.35
CA GLU A 121 -27.75 -14.16 -8.86
C GLU A 121 -27.87 -14.29 -7.33
N THR A 122 -26.78 -14.66 -6.65
CA THR A 122 -26.75 -14.83 -5.18
C THR A 122 -25.77 -13.88 -4.49
N PHE A 123 -25.08 -13.04 -5.27
CA PHE A 123 -24.10 -12.08 -4.73
C PHE A 123 -24.80 -10.99 -3.93
N SER A 124 -24.46 -10.83 -2.64
CA SER A 124 -25.17 -9.88 -1.78
C SER A 124 -24.73 -8.45 -2.05
N ILE A 125 -25.68 -7.52 -2.04
CA ILE A 125 -25.39 -6.07 -2.22
C ILE A 125 -24.42 -5.56 -1.14
N LYS A 126 -24.54 -6.02 0.11
CA LYS A 126 -23.62 -5.64 1.19
C LYS A 126 -22.17 -6.01 0.89
N ARG A 127 -21.96 -7.16 0.25
CA ARG A 127 -20.64 -7.60 -0.15
C ARG A 127 -20.13 -6.80 -1.34
N TRP A 128 -20.99 -6.51 -2.31
CA TRP A 128 -20.71 -5.63 -3.42
C TRP A 128 -20.24 -4.25 -2.92
N ASP A 129 -21.01 -3.62 -2.05
CA ASP A 129 -20.69 -2.31 -1.48
C ASP A 129 -19.35 -2.34 -0.75
N LEU A 130 -19.07 -3.39 0.03
CA LEU A 130 -17.82 -3.54 0.76
C LEU A 130 -16.62 -3.74 -0.18
N GLU A 131 -16.76 -4.56 -1.22
CA GLU A 131 -15.69 -4.80 -2.20
C GLU A 131 -15.36 -3.52 -3.00
N LEU A 132 -16.38 -2.74 -3.38
CA LEU A 132 -16.19 -1.43 -3.99
C LEU A 132 -15.59 -0.41 -3.02
N ALA A 133 -16.05 -0.39 -1.77
CA ALA A 133 -15.53 0.53 -0.76
C ALA A 133 -14.03 0.29 -0.51
N VAL A 134 -13.57 -0.96 -0.48
CA VAL A 134 -12.16 -1.28 -0.27
C VAL A 134 -11.35 -1.13 -1.56
N GLY A 135 -11.75 -1.78 -2.65
CA GLY A 135 -10.92 -1.89 -3.85
C GLY A 135 -10.92 -0.62 -4.70
N LEU A 136 -12.07 0.04 -4.86
CA LEU A 136 -12.22 1.21 -5.72
C LEU A 136 -12.16 2.52 -4.92
N THR A 137 -13.10 2.71 -3.98
CA THR A 137 -13.18 3.93 -3.19
C THR A 137 -11.94 4.11 -2.31
N GLY A 138 -11.43 3.04 -1.71
CA GLY A 138 -10.22 3.07 -0.89
C GLY A 138 -8.98 3.50 -1.68
N SER A 139 -8.80 2.96 -2.89
CA SER A 139 -7.72 3.36 -3.78
C SER A 139 -7.83 4.83 -4.19
N PHE A 140 -9.05 5.32 -4.46
CA PHE A 140 -9.31 6.72 -4.74
C PHE A 140 -8.98 7.61 -3.52
N LEU A 141 -9.46 7.27 -2.33
CA LEU A 141 -9.23 8.06 -1.10
C LEU A 141 -7.75 8.11 -0.73
N CYS A 142 -7.04 6.98 -0.79
CA CYS A 142 -5.60 6.95 -0.56
C CYS A 142 -4.85 7.81 -1.58
N SER A 143 -5.21 7.72 -2.87
CA SER A 143 -4.61 8.53 -3.94
C SER A 143 -4.91 10.03 -3.76
N LYS A 144 -6.14 10.39 -3.36
CA LYS A 144 -6.55 11.77 -3.06
C LYS A 144 -5.71 12.35 -1.94
N ILE A 145 -5.54 11.63 -0.82
CA ILE A 145 -4.87 12.14 0.38
C ILE A 145 -3.35 12.11 0.21
N PHE A 146 -2.76 10.96 -0.04
CA PHE A 146 -1.30 10.84 -0.15
C PHE A 146 -0.77 11.44 -1.46
N GLY A 147 -1.49 11.29 -2.59
CA GLY A 147 -1.13 11.93 -3.85
C GLY A 147 -1.22 13.46 -3.78
N GLY A 148 -2.20 14.01 -3.04
CA GLY A 148 -2.27 15.44 -2.72
C GLY A 148 -1.01 15.90 -2.00
N LEU A 149 -0.58 15.22 -0.94
CA LEU A 149 0.66 15.51 -0.21
C LEU A 149 1.92 15.41 -1.10
N MET A 150 1.97 14.41 -2.01
CA MET A 150 3.07 14.29 -2.98
C MET A 150 3.14 15.48 -3.94
N ALA A 151 1.98 16.07 -4.30
CA ALA A 151 1.90 17.18 -5.24
C ALA A 151 2.29 18.52 -4.58
N GLU A 152 1.96 18.72 -3.29
CA GLU A 152 2.16 19.98 -2.58
C GLU A 152 3.63 20.38 -2.44
N ASP A 153 4.54 19.42 -2.29
CA ASP A 153 5.97 19.69 -2.07
C ASP A 153 6.82 19.78 -3.35
N ASN A 154 6.20 19.69 -4.52
CA ASN A 154 6.83 19.74 -5.85
C ASN A 154 7.94 18.69 -6.10
N LYS A 155 8.03 17.66 -5.26
CA LYS A 155 8.99 16.55 -5.46
C LYS A 155 8.41 15.39 -6.26
N GLY A 156 7.07 15.43 -6.48
CA GLY A 156 6.35 14.38 -7.15
C GLY A 156 6.21 13.11 -6.31
N GLY A 157 5.78 12.03 -6.93
CA GLY A 157 5.61 10.73 -6.29
C GLY A 157 5.10 9.71 -7.31
N ILE A 158 4.97 8.46 -6.87
CA ILE A 158 4.47 7.35 -7.69
C ILE A 158 3.24 6.76 -7.01
N ILE A 159 2.16 6.58 -7.76
CA ILE A 159 0.99 5.85 -7.32
C ILE A 159 0.83 4.61 -8.20
N LEU A 160 0.88 3.44 -7.58
CA LEU A 160 0.65 2.15 -8.22
C LEU A 160 -0.68 1.58 -7.73
N ASN A 161 -1.60 1.30 -8.66
CA ASN A 161 -2.84 0.61 -8.37
C ASN A 161 -2.73 -0.85 -8.82
N ILE A 162 -2.94 -1.79 -7.91
CA ILE A 162 -2.94 -3.22 -8.22
C ILE A 162 -4.32 -3.59 -8.75
N ALA A 163 -4.35 -4.04 -10.01
CA ALA A 163 -5.55 -4.52 -10.68
C ALA A 163 -5.44 -6.02 -10.99
N SER A 164 -6.56 -6.67 -11.26
CA SER A 164 -6.61 -8.07 -11.67
C SER A 164 -6.63 -8.20 -13.19
N ASP A 165 -6.05 -9.26 -13.71
CA ASP A 165 -6.20 -9.70 -15.10
C ASP A 165 -7.67 -10.05 -15.43
N LEU A 166 -8.45 -10.46 -14.42
CA LEU A 166 -9.90 -10.68 -14.55
C LEU A 166 -10.69 -9.41 -14.90
N SER A 167 -10.07 -8.23 -14.82
CA SER A 167 -10.66 -6.99 -15.33
C SER A 167 -10.73 -6.90 -16.85
N VAL A 168 -9.94 -7.73 -17.56
CA VAL A 168 -9.84 -7.75 -19.03
C VAL A 168 -10.11 -9.14 -19.63
N ILE A 169 -10.07 -10.18 -18.82
CA ILE A 169 -10.30 -11.58 -19.24
C ILE A 169 -11.45 -12.13 -18.40
N ALA A 170 -12.56 -12.50 -19.05
CA ALA A 170 -13.64 -13.19 -18.37
C ALA A 170 -13.18 -14.60 -17.96
N PRO A 171 -13.38 -15.03 -16.69
CA PRO A 171 -13.14 -16.42 -16.32
C PRO A 171 -14.17 -17.33 -16.98
N ASP A 172 -13.74 -18.51 -17.43
CA ASP A 172 -14.63 -19.57 -17.96
C ASP A 172 -15.49 -20.19 -16.87
#